data_14679003372409279c11c3ad1cc00691
#
_entry.id   14679003372409279c11c3ad1cc00691
#
_cell.length_a   1.000
_cell.length_b   1.000
_cell.length_c   1.000
_cell.angle_alpha   90.00
_cell.angle_beta   90.00
_cell.angle_gamma   90.00
#
_symmetry.space_group_name_H-M   'P 1'
#
loop_
_entity.id
_entity.type
_entity.pdbx_description
1 polymer ?
#
loop_
_entity_poly.entity_id
_entity_poly.type
_entity_poly.pdbx_seq_one_letter_code
_entity_poly.pdbx_strand_id
1 'polypeptide(L)'
;FISSNTTYSDMGDEPCTEDMEVQTPDIVPVYKAVGWMKRYCETLCDFFSNQIHDPMQCIIIRPSNAYGPNDKYDFEKCHVTPANIRKVADGLNPIPLWGDGTEVRDVIHVDDMVSGFMKVAEKVDTYDIYNVSYGEGYTVMEVLNLLKKLEDNDNPIEFVNNKAPMIPVRLLDNTKLKELGWKPKYDLESGLKDALRWYKENKGQFNPNSKP
;
A
#
# COMPACT_ATOMS: atom_id res chain seq x y z
N PHE A 1 2.72 7.58 -15.04
CA PHE A 1 2.74 6.11 -14.89
C PHE A 1 2.63 5.72 -13.42
N ILE A 2 1.68 4.84 -13.08
CA ILE A 2 1.56 4.31 -11.71
C ILE A 2 2.42 3.05 -11.59
N SER A 3 3.54 3.20 -10.88
CA SER A 3 4.48 2.13 -10.54
C SER A 3 4.05 1.40 -9.25
N SER A 4 4.99 1.04 -8.39
CA SER A 4 4.73 0.30 -7.15
C SER A 4 5.91 0.42 -6.19
N ASN A 5 5.66 0.32 -4.90
CA ASN A 5 6.71 0.17 -3.90
C ASN A 5 7.49 -1.16 -4.00
N THR A 6 6.98 -2.11 -4.80
CA THR A 6 7.68 -3.37 -5.08
C THR A 6 8.91 -3.23 -5.99
N THR A 7 9.13 -2.04 -6.56
CA THR A 7 10.35 -1.72 -7.31
C THR A 7 11.58 -1.58 -6.40
N TYR A 8 11.38 -1.24 -5.13
CA TYR A 8 12.46 -1.11 -4.16
C TYR A 8 12.97 -2.48 -3.70
N SER A 9 14.27 -2.54 -3.47
CA SER A 9 14.90 -3.67 -2.78
C SER A 9 14.48 -3.71 -1.29
N ASP A 10 14.92 -4.71 -0.55
CA ASP A 10 14.79 -4.72 0.90
C ASP A 10 15.78 -3.70 1.48
N MET A 11 15.28 -2.67 2.13
CA MET A 11 16.05 -1.59 2.74
C MET A 11 16.12 -1.70 4.27
N GLY A 12 15.70 -2.84 4.82
CA GLY A 12 15.58 -2.99 6.28
C GLY A 12 14.56 -1.99 6.83
N ASP A 13 14.93 -1.27 7.89
CA ASP A 13 14.05 -0.31 8.56
C ASP A 13 14.08 1.11 7.95
N GLU A 14 14.95 1.33 6.96
CA GLU A 14 15.09 2.65 6.32
C GLU A 14 13.94 2.93 5.33
N PRO A 15 13.33 4.12 5.37
CA PRO A 15 12.34 4.52 4.37
C PRO A 15 12.95 4.60 2.97
N CYS A 16 12.25 4.06 1.98
CA CYS A 16 12.67 4.13 0.59
C CYS A 16 12.46 5.54 0.03
N THR A 17 13.52 6.17 -0.47
CA THR A 17 13.49 7.46 -1.19
C THR A 17 13.50 7.26 -2.71
N GLU A 18 13.06 8.26 -3.48
CA GLU A 18 12.91 8.15 -4.92
C GLU A 18 14.23 8.00 -5.68
N ASP A 19 15.33 8.51 -5.12
CA ASP A 19 16.69 8.46 -5.67
C ASP A 19 17.43 7.14 -5.40
N MET A 20 16.86 6.26 -4.59
CA MET A 20 17.45 4.93 -4.38
C MET A 20 17.53 4.15 -5.68
N GLU A 21 18.71 3.58 -5.93
CA GLU A 21 18.94 2.73 -7.10
C GLU A 21 18.02 1.52 -7.10
N VAL A 22 17.12 1.47 -8.08
CA VAL A 22 16.24 0.31 -8.32
C VAL A 22 16.85 -0.68 -9.33
N GLN A 23 18.12 -0.50 -9.69
CA GLN A 23 18.80 -1.28 -10.73
C GLN A 23 19.46 -2.56 -10.19
N THR A 24 19.55 -2.73 -8.89
CA THR A 24 20.11 -3.95 -8.28
C THR A 24 19.19 -5.15 -8.49
N PRO A 25 19.74 -6.38 -8.66
CA PRO A 25 18.94 -7.58 -8.87
C PRO A 25 18.09 -8.01 -7.67
N ASP A 26 18.20 -7.32 -6.54
CA ASP A 26 17.68 -7.73 -5.23
C ASP A 26 16.23 -7.31 -5.00
N ILE A 27 15.34 -7.63 -5.93
CA ILE A 27 13.91 -7.61 -5.62
C ILE A 27 13.60 -8.86 -4.79
N VAL A 28 12.93 -8.64 -3.65
CA VAL A 28 12.46 -9.72 -2.80
C VAL A 28 11.71 -10.78 -3.62
N PRO A 29 12.01 -12.07 -3.46
CA PRO A 29 11.53 -13.14 -4.35
C PRO A 29 10.01 -13.11 -4.57
N VAL A 30 9.22 -12.82 -3.55
CA VAL A 30 7.75 -12.74 -3.64
C VAL A 30 7.26 -11.63 -4.58
N TYR A 31 8.03 -10.55 -4.73
CA TYR A 31 7.71 -9.41 -5.61
C TYR A 31 8.44 -9.44 -6.95
N LYS A 32 9.26 -10.46 -7.21
CA LYS A 32 10.17 -10.49 -8.36
C LYS A 32 9.49 -10.17 -9.68
N ALA A 33 8.38 -10.83 -9.99
CA ALA A 33 7.71 -10.64 -11.28
C ALA A 33 7.14 -9.21 -11.41
N VAL A 34 6.38 -8.75 -10.42
CA VAL A 34 5.74 -7.43 -10.47
C VAL A 34 6.77 -6.30 -10.36
N GLY A 35 7.79 -6.46 -9.51
CA GLY A 35 8.85 -5.46 -9.35
C GLY A 35 9.65 -5.26 -10.64
N TRP A 36 10.10 -6.33 -11.29
CA TRP A 36 10.80 -6.23 -12.58
C TRP A 36 9.94 -5.66 -13.70
N MET A 37 8.67 -6.05 -13.76
CA MET A 37 7.74 -5.50 -14.75
C MET A 37 7.56 -3.98 -14.54
N LYS A 38 7.44 -3.51 -13.30
CA LYS A 38 7.34 -2.09 -12.99
C LYS A 38 8.63 -1.34 -13.30
N ARG A 39 9.80 -1.88 -12.92
CA ARG A 39 11.12 -1.30 -13.27
C ARG A 39 11.31 -1.17 -14.78
N TYR A 40 10.92 -2.17 -15.55
CA TYR A 40 10.97 -2.10 -17.00
C TYR A 40 10.11 -0.93 -17.53
N CYS A 41 8.88 -0.78 -17.03
CA CYS A 41 8.04 0.35 -17.43
C CYS A 41 8.61 1.71 -17.00
N GLU A 42 9.24 1.80 -15.83
CA GLU A 42 9.94 3.03 -15.40
C GLU A 42 11.10 3.35 -16.34
N THR A 43 11.87 2.35 -16.77
CA THR A 43 12.93 2.52 -17.77
C THR A 43 12.37 3.02 -19.11
N LEU A 44 11.20 2.54 -19.54
CA LEU A 44 10.54 3.07 -20.74
C LEU A 44 10.10 4.52 -20.55
N CYS A 45 9.57 4.89 -19.37
CA CYS A 45 9.23 6.28 -19.07
C CYS A 45 10.46 7.20 -19.16
N ASP A 46 11.59 6.77 -18.59
CA ASP A 46 12.86 7.50 -18.70
C ASP A 46 13.30 7.64 -20.15
N PHE A 47 13.31 6.54 -20.91
CA PHE A 47 13.70 6.54 -22.31
C PHE A 47 12.86 7.53 -23.14
N PHE A 48 11.53 7.45 -23.03
CA PHE A 48 10.64 8.32 -23.79
C PHE A 48 10.64 9.79 -23.33
N SER A 49 11.03 10.05 -22.10
CA SER A 49 11.13 11.42 -21.59
C SER A 49 12.47 12.08 -21.86
N ASN A 50 13.58 11.33 -21.87
CA ASN A 50 14.91 11.89 -21.80
C ASN A 50 15.82 11.51 -22.98
N GLN A 51 15.47 10.48 -23.78
CA GLN A 51 16.41 9.91 -24.74
C GLN A 51 15.94 9.92 -26.19
N ILE A 52 14.72 10.41 -26.47
CA ILE A 52 14.20 10.52 -27.85
C ILE A 52 14.13 11.98 -28.31
N HIS A 53 14.05 12.17 -29.63
CA HIS A 53 14.05 13.49 -30.23
C HIS A 53 12.79 14.32 -29.90
N ASP A 54 11.63 13.68 -29.78
CA ASP A 54 10.35 14.30 -29.42
C ASP A 54 9.87 13.72 -28.09
N PRO A 55 10.33 14.29 -26.95
CA PRO A 55 10.14 13.66 -25.64
C PRO A 55 8.70 13.69 -25.18
N MET A 56 8.27 12.57 -24.59
CA MET A 56 7.00 12.46 -23.88
C MET A 56 7.19 12.86 -22.42
N GLN A 57 6.34 13.70 -21.89
CA GLN A 57 6.32 13.98 -20.46
C GLN A 57 5.84 12.75 -19.69
N CYS A 58 6.71 12.15 -18.90
CA CYS A 58 6.36 11.03 -18.02
C CYS A 58 6.63 11.37 -16.57
N ILE A 59 5.66 11.15 -15.71
CA ILE A 59 5.83 11.22 -14.26
C ILE A 59 5.58 9.83 -13.71
N ILE A 60 6.46 9.34 -12.85
CA ILE A 60 6.38 8.03 -12.22
C ILE A 60 5.89 8.21 -10.79
N ILE A 61 4.86 7.46 -10.41
CA ILE A 61 4.33 7.44 -9.05
C ILE A 61 4.51 6.04 -8.47
N ARG A 62 5.18 5.96 -7.33
CA ARG A 62 5.37 4.73 -6.54
C ARG A 62 4.48 4.79 -5.28
N PRO A 63 3.27 4.23 -5.33
CA PRO A 63 2.36 4.26 -4.19
C PRO A 63 2.76 3.27 -3.11
N SER A 64 2.41 3.58 -1.85
CA SER A 64 2.41 2.62 -0.74
C SER A 64 1.15 1.73 -0.77
N ASN A 65 0.84 1.06 0.34
CA ASN A 65 -0.28 0.13 0.40
C ASN A 65 -1.59 0.89 0.61
N ALA A 66 -2.38 1.03 -0.46
CA ALA A 66 -3.69 1.65 -0.36
C ALA A 66 -4.71 0.76 0.34
N TYR A 67 -5.64 1.39 1.07
CA TYR A 67 -6.83 0.77 1.63
C TYR A 67 -8.02 1.76 1.59
N GLY A 68 -9.24 1.26 1.70
CA GLY A 68 -10.42 2.13 1.79
C GLY A 68 -11.61 1.67 0.95
N PRO A 69 -12.52 2.59 0.64
CA PRO A 69 -13.65 2.33 -0.26
C PRO A 69 -13.22 1.76 -1.61
N ASN A 70 -14.03 0.83 -2.13
CA ASN A 70 -13.83 0.16 -3.43
C ASN A 70 -12.59 -0.76 -3.52
N ASP A 71 -11.96 -1.12 -2.39
CA ASP A 71 -10.89 -2.09 -2.38
C ASP A 71 -11.43 -3.52 -2.59
N LYS A 72 -10.51 -4.48 -2.80
CA LYS A 72 -10.81 -5.90 -2.94
C LYS A 72 -10.89 -6.51 -1.54
N TYR A 73 -12.09 -6.91 -1.12
CA TYR A 73 -12.31 -7.54 0.18
C TYR A 73 -12.47 -9.08 0.10
N ASP A 74 -12.36 -9.68 -1.08
CA ASP A 74 -12.33 -11.14 -1.22
C ASP A 74 -10.99 -11.69 -0.75
N PHE A 75 -11.00 -12.59 0.23
CA PHE A 75 -9.80 -13.12 0.88
C PHE A 75 -8.78 -13.75 -0.09
N GLU A 76 -9.23 -14.27 -1.23
CA GLU A 76 -8.34 -14.82 -2.25
C GLU A 76 -7.52 -13.77 -3.02
N LYS A 77 -7.96 -12.49 -2.97
CA LYS A 77 -7.42 -11.42 -3.84
C LYS A 77 -7.05 -10.16 -3.08
N CYS A 78 -7.42 -10.05 -1.80
CA CYS A 78 -7.21 -8.84 -1.02
C CYS A 78 -5.81 -8.76 -0.40
N HIS A 79 -5.41 -7.54 -0.11
CA HIS A 79 -4.23 -7.27 0.72
C HIS A 79 -4.55 -7.42 2.20
N VAL A 80 -3.52 -7.32 3.06
CA VAL A 80 -3.65 -7.55 4.50
C VAL A 80 -4.62 -6.60 5.19
N THR A 81 -4.61 -5.30 4.85
CA THR A 81 -5.49 -4.31 5.49
C THR A 81 -6.97 -4.56 5.17
N PRO A 82 -7.42 -4.66 3.90
CA PRO A 82 -8.82 -5.02 3.61
C PRO A 82 -9.21 -6.41 4.13
N ALA A 83 -8.27 -7.40 4.17
CA ALA A 83 -8.55 -8.68 4.80
C ALA A 83 -8.88 -8.53 6.28
N ASN A 84 -8.09 -7.75 7.02
CA ASN A 84 -8.32 -7.53 8.46
C ASN A 84 -9.60 -6.70 8.72
N ILE A 85 -9.90 -5.69 7.88
CA ILE A 85 -11.18 -4.97 7.92
C ILE A 85 -12.35 -5.95 7.81
N ARG A 86 -12.33 -6.84 6.81
CA ARG A 86 -13.36 -7.84 6.59
C ARG A 86 -13.48 -8.82 7.76
N LYS A 87 -12.36 -9.39 8.23
CA LYS A 87 -12.36 -10.35 9.34
C LYS A 87 -13.01 -9.78 10.60
N VAL A 88 -12.67 -8.54 10.94
CA VAL A 88 -13.22 -7.86 12.11
C VAL A 88 -14.69 -7.51 11.91
N ALA A 89 -15.05 -6.91 10.76
CA ALA A 89 -16.41 -6.50 10.44
C ALA A 89 -17.39 -7.68 10.29
N ASP A 90 -16.93 -8.85 9.84
CA ASP A 90 -17.72 -10.07 9.75
C ASP A 90 -17.75 -10.86 11.09
N GLY A 91 -17.01 -10.40 12.10
CA GLY A 91 -17.02 -10.98 13.45
C GLY A 91 -16.39 -12.37 13.53
N LEU A 92 -15.34 -12.64 12.74
CA LEU A 92 -14.67 -13.95 12.77
C LEU A 92 -14.17 -14.27 14.17
N ASN A 93 -14.37 -15.52 14.61
CA ASN A 93 -13.96 -16.01 15.92
C ASN A 93 -13.42 -17.45 15.84
N PRO A 94 -12.10 -17.67 16.01
CA PRO A 94 -11.05 -16.66 16.19
C PRO A 94 -10.79 -15.83 14.92
N ILE A 95 -10.09 -14.68 15.06
CA ILE A 95 -9.63 -13.87 13.94
C ILE A 95 -8.30 -14.44 13.46
N PRO A 96 -8.21 -15.04 12.26
CA PRO A 96 -6.95 -15.61 11.77
C PRO A 96 -6.01 -14.50 11.33
N LEU A 97 -4.79 -14.49 11.86
CA LEU A 97 -3.70 -13.60 11.46
C LEU A 97 -2.53 -14.41 10.90
N TRP A 98 -2.12 -14.09 9.69
CA TRP A 98 -0.99 -14.73 9.05
C TRP A 98 0.33 -14.12 9.53
N GLY A 99 1.30 -14.98 9.88
CA GLY A 99 2.55 -14.56 10.52
C GLY A 99 2.33 -14.19 11.99
N ASP A 100 3.21 -13.36 12.52
CA ASP A 100 3.16 -12.88 13.91
C ASP A 100 2.59 -11.44 14.04
N GLY A 101 2.33 -10.79 12.91
CA GLY A 101 1.79 -9.43 12.87
C GLY A 101 2.81 -8.33 13.11
N THR A 102 4.10 -8.65 13.14
CA THR A 102 5.19 -7.69 13.38
C THR A 102 5.61 -6.92 12.13
N GLU A 103 5.20 -7.39 10.95
CA GLU A 103 5.55 -6.70 9.71
C GLU A 103 5.00 -5.27 9.69
N VAL A 104 5.88 -4.32 9.37
CA VAL A 104 5.56 -2.90 9.28
C VAL A 104 5.22 -2.51 7.86
N ARG A 105 4.11 -1.81 7.70
CA ARG A 105 3.61 -1.32 6.41
C ARG A 105 3.21 0.15 6.51
N ASP A 106 3.62 0.91 5.50
CA ASP A 106 3.03 2.21 5.20
C ASP A 106 1.67 1.95 4.52
N VAL A 107 0.60 2.41 5.16
CA VAL A 107 -0.76 2.26 4.65
C VAL A 107 -1.40 3.63 4.44
N ILE A 108 -1.94 3.87 3.25
CA ILE A 108 -2.53 5.15 2.86
C ILE A 108 -4.00 4.97 2.49
N HIS A 109 -4.86 5.88 2.98
CA HIS A 109 -6.26 5.90 2.55
C HIS A 109 -6.37 6.21 1.05
N VAL A 110 -7.27 5.54 0.34
CA VAL A 110 -7.38 5.64 -1.14
C VAL A 110 -7.63 7.07 -1.62
N ASP A 111 -8.43 7.87 -0.89
CA ASP A 111 -8.68 9.27 -1.25
C ASP A 111 -7.39 10.11 -1.13
N ASP A 112 -6.57 9.84 -0.11
CA ASP A 112 -5.29 10.52 0.07
C ASP A 112 -4.30 10.11 -1.01
N MET A 113 -4.26 8.83 -1.37
CA MET A 113 -3.46 8.35 -2.49
C MET A 113 -3.85 9.05 -3.80
N VAL A 114 -5.15 9.12 -4.11
CA VAL A 114 -5.65 9.80 -5.32
C VAL A 114 -5.34 11.29 -5.26
N SER A 115 -5.52 11.94 -4.12
CA SER A 115 -5.17 13.36 -3.94
C SER A 115 -3.68 13.62 -4.15
N GLY A 116 -2.82 12.70 -3.72
CA GLY A 116 -1.38 12.73 -3.99
C GLY A 116 -1.07 12.62 -5.48
N PHE A 117 -1.70 11.69 -6.19
CA PHE A 117 -1.56 11.55 -7.65
C PHE A 117 -1.96 12.83 -8.38
N MET A 118 -3.10 13.42 -8.00
CA MET A 118 -3.58 14.67 -8.59
C MET A 118 -2.66 15.84 -8.28
N LYS A 119 -2.10 15.91 -7.07
CA LYS A 119 -1.14 16.95 -6.68
C LYS A 119 0.12 16.88 -7.54
N VAL A 120 0.68 15.70 -7.74
CA VAL A 120 1.84 15.50 -8.61
C VAL A 120 1.50 15.88 -10.05
N ALA A 121 0.38 15.41 -10.60
CA ALA A 121 -0.04 15.72 -11.97
C ALA A 121 -0.29 17.22 -12.21
N GLU A 122 -0.71 17.96 -11.18
CA GLU A 122 -0.94 19.41 -11.25
C GLU A 122 0.35 20.23 -11.20
N LYS A 123 1.36 19.78 -10.45
CA LYS A 123 2.53 20.57 -10.08
C LYS A 123 3.81 20.22 -10.84
N VAL A 124 3.85 19.05 -11.45
CA VAL A 124 5.05 18.52 -12.09
C VAL A 124 4.84 18.47 -13.59
N ASP A 125 5.73 19.10 -14.34
CA ASP A 125 5.67 19.24 -15.81
C ASP A 125 6.92 18.66 -16.52
N THR A 126 7.77 17.96 -15.77
CA THR A 126 8.98 17.30 -16.29
C THR A 126 9.01 15.84 -15.87
N TYR A 127 9.93 15.06 -16.45
CA TYR A 127 10.20 13.70 -15.96
C TYR A 127 10.62 13.74 -14.50
N ASP A 128 9.92 12.99 -13.66
CA ASP A 128 10.27 12.85 -12.27
C ASP A 128 9.61 11.63 -11.64
N ILE A 129 10.06 11.24 -10.42
CA ILE A 129 9.55 10.10 -9.64
C ILE A 129 9.06 10.60 -8.30
N TYR A 130 7.90 10.14 -7.86
CA TYR A 130 7.29 10.50 -6.57
C TYR A 130 6.81 9.27 -5.82
N ASN A 131 7.19 9.15 -4.55
CA ASN A 131 6.51 8.28 -3.62
C ASN A 131 5.20 8.92 -3.16
N VAL A 132 4.11 8.16 -3.26
CA VAL A 132 2.81 8.57 -2.70
C VAL A 132 2.45 7.63 -1.58
N SER A 133 2.66 8.10 -0.36
CA SER A 133 2.57 7.31 0.86
C SER A 133 2.08 8.17 2.03
N TYR A 134 1.63 7.53 3.10
CA TYR A 134 1.31 8.22 4.34
C TYR A 134 2.59 8.73 5.04
N GLY A 135 3.68 7.97 4.91
CA GLY A 135 5.00 8.31 5.44
C GLY A 135 5.20 7.88 6.90
N GLU A 136 4.31 7.06 7.43
CA GLU A 136 4.43 6.41 8.74
C GLU A 136 4.14 4.92 8.59
N GLY A 137 4.83 4.10 9.40
CA GLY A 137 4.68 2.66 9.41
C GLY A 137 3.85 2.18 10.59
N TYR A 138 2.99 1.20 10.31
CA TYR A 138 2.21 0.51 11.34
C TYR A 138 2.41 -0.99 11.20
N THR A 139 2.55 -1.68 12.31
CA THR A 139 2.55 -3.14 12.30
C THR A 139 1.17 -3.67 11.90
N VAL A 140 1.15 -4.84 11.28
CA VAL A 140 -0.12 -5.52 10.95
C VAL A 140 -0.97 -5.73 12.21
N MET A 141 -0.29 -5.99 13.35
CA MET A 141 -0.95 -6.16 14.65
C MET A 141 -1.58 -4.84 15.16
N GLU A 142 -0.88 -3.69 15.03
CA GLU A 142 -1.43 -2.40 15.43
C GLU A 142 -2.69 -2.06 14.63
N VAL A 143 -2.65 -2.26 13.31
CA VAL A 143 -3.82 -2.06 12.44
C VAL A 143 -4.97 -2.96 12.86
N LEU A 144 -4.72 -4.26 13.12
CA LEU A 144 -5.75 -5.21 13.55
C LEU A 144 -6.35 -4.84 14.92
N ASN A 145 -5.51 -4.47 15.88
CA ASN A 145 -5.98 -4.07 17.21
C ASN A 145 -6.81 -2.78 17.16
N LEU A 146 -6.44 -1.82 16.31
CA LEU A 146 -7.24 -0.62 16.11
C LEU A 146 -8.60 -0.93 15.48
N LEU A 147 -8.65 -1.83 14.48
CA LEU A 147 -9.91 -2.30 13.89
C LEU A 147 -10.80 -2.99 14.94
N LYS A 148 -10.23 -3.87 15.78
CA LYS A 148 -10.94 -4.52 16.88
C LYS A 148 -11.54 -3.51 17.85
N LYS A 149 -10.75 -2.48 18.23
CA LYS A 149 -11.20 -1.39 19.10
C LYS A 149 -12.37 -0.60 18.47
N LEU A 150 -12.29 -0.29 17.17
CA LEU A 150 -13.33 0.46 16.45
C LEU A 150 -14.66 -0.30 16.35
N GLU A 151 -14.64 -1.63 16.45
CA GLU A 151 -15.80 -2.51 16.33
C GLU A 151 -16.22 -3.16 17.67
N ASP A 152 -15.64 -2.73 18.79
CA ASP A 152 -15.85 -3.36 20.13
C ASP A 152 -15.73 -4.90 20.07
N ASN A 153 -14.75 -5.39 19.29
CA ASN A 153 -14.56 -6.81 18.99
C ASN A 153 -13.46 -7.42 19.87
N ASP A 154 -13.85 -8.26 20.84
CA ASP A 154 -12.94 -8.94 21.77
C ASP A 154 -12.52 -10.35 21.32
N ASN A 155 -12.90 -10.78 20.10
CA ASN A 155 -12.56 -12.11 19.60
C ASN A 155 -11.05 -12.36 19.63
N PRO A 156 -10.60 -13.56 20.02
CA PRO A 156 -9.18 -13.89 20.08
C PRO A 156 -8.54 -13.89 18.69
N ILE A 157 -7.26 -13.56 18.64
CA ILE A 157 -6.46 -13.68 17.43
C ILE A 157 -5.81 -15.07 17.39
N GLU A 158 -5.93 -15.75 16.26
CA GLU A 158 -5.26 -17.02 15.99
C GLU A 158 -4.13 -16.81 14.97
N PHE A 159 -2.90 -17.10 15.38
CA PHE A 159 -1.73 -16.99 14.49
C PHE A 159 -1.64 -18.19 13.55
N VAL A 160 -1.61 -17.94 12.25
CA VAL A 160 -1.56 -18.97 11.20
C VAL A 160 -0.21 -18.95 10.50
N ASN A 161 0.64 -19.96 10.77
CA ASN A 161 2.03 -20.03 10.30
C ASN A 161 2.18 -20.68 8.91
N ASN A 162 1.48 -20.20 7.88
CA ASN A 162 1.47 -20.87 6.56
C ASN A 162 1.92 -20.01 5.39
N LYS A 163 2.67 -18.90 5.60
CA LYS A 163 3.08 -18.04 4.50
C LYS A 163 4.59 -17.95 4.28
N ALA A 164 4.94 -17.72 3.00
CA ALA A 164 6.29 -17.33 2.62
C ALA A 164 6.71 -16.04 3.36
N PRO A 165 7.97 -15.93 3.77
CA PRO A 165 8.48 -14.74 4.43
C PRO A 165 8.27 -13.51 3.54
N MET A 166 7.69 -12.49 4.12
CA MET A 166 7.50 -11.18 3.50
C MET A 166 8.61 -10.23 3.94
N ILE A 167 8.75 -9.08 3.29
CA ILE A 167 9.64 -8.03 3.77
C ILE A 167 9.18 -7.60 5.17
N PRO A 168 10.09 -7.58 6.19
CA PRO A 168 9.72 -7.17 7.54
C PRO A 168 9.18 -5.74 7.60
N VAL A 169 9.87 -4.80 6.96
CA VAL A 169 9.52 -3.38 6.94
C VAL A 169 9.43 -2.88 5.50
N ARG A 170 8.36 -2.16 5.18
CA ARG A 170 8.22 -1.43 3.92
C ARG A 170 7.64 -0.05 4.19
N LEU A 171 8.55 0.93 4.23
CA LEU A 171 8.24 2.35 4.39
C LEU A 171 8.66 3.13 3.15
N LEU A 172 7.93 4.20 2.84
CA LEU A 172 8.29 5.14 1.78
C LEU A 172 8.47 6.53 2.39
N ASP A 173 9.55 7.21 2.02
CA ASP A 173 9.69 8.64 2.28
C ASP A 173 8.76 9.42 1.35
N ASN A 174 7.98 10.35 1.89
CA ASN A 174 7.05 11.19 1.14
C ASN A 174 7.40 12.68 1.22
N THR A 175 8.64 12.99 1.60
CA THR A 175 9.12 14.37 1.74
C THR A 175 8.92 15.15 0.45
N LYS A 176 9.31 14.58 -0.67
CA LYS A 176 9.18 15.18 -2.00
C LYS A 176 7.73 15.52 -2.36
N LEU A 177 6.77 14.65 -2.01
CA LEU A 177 5.35 14.91 -2.20
C LEU A 177 4.85 16.03 -1.26
N LYS A 178 5.30 16.06 -0.01
CA LYS A 178 4.97 17.13 0.96
C LYS A 178 5.49 18.50 0.52
N GLU A 179 6.66 18.56 -0.14
CA GLU A 179 7.21 19.80 -0.71
C GLU A 179 6.32 20.40 -1.79
N LEU A 180 5.52 19.59 -2.50
CA LEU A 180 4.49 20.08 -3.43
C LEU A 180 3.27 20.70 -2.70
N GLY A 181 3.25 20.68 -1.36
CA GLY A 181 2.15 21.17 -0.53
C GLY A 181 1.03 20.15 -0.33
N TRP A 182 1.26 18.86 -0.58
CA TRP A 182 0.33 17.80 -0.28
C TRP A 182 0.32 17.46 1.22
N LYS A 183 -0.87 17.14 1.75
CA LYS A 183 -1.06 16.64 3.12
C LYS A 183 -2.17 15.60 3.11
N PRO A 184 -2.03 14.50 3.86
CA PRO A 184 -3.12 13.54 4.02
C PRO A 184 -4.29 14.18 4.76
N LYS A 185 -5.51 13.77 4.40
CA LYS A 185 -6.76 14.14 5.05
C LYS A 185 -7.10 13.18 6.19
N TYR A 186 -6.76 11.90 6.03
CA TYR A 186 -7.05 10.86 6.99
C TYR A 186 -5.81 10.51 7.81
N ASP A 187 -5.98 10.39 9.13
CA ASP A 187 -5.10 9.59 9.96
C ASP A 187 -5.52 8.11 9.90
N LEU A 188 -4.74 7.22 10.52
CA LEU A 188 -5.02 5.79 10.47
C LEU A 188 -6.41 5.46 11.04
N GLU A 189 -6.80 6.07 12.18
CA GLU A 189 -8.06 5.77 12.85
C GLU A 189 -9.26 6.21 12.01
N SER A 190 -9.26 7.44 11.53
CA SER A 190 -10.36 7.97 10.70
C SER A 190 -10.48 7.25 9.35
N GLY A 191 -9.35 6.89 8.75
CA GLY A 191 -9.33 6.14 7.50
C GLY A 191 -9.85 4.70 7.66
N LEU A 192 -9.44 3.99 8.72
CA LEU A 192 -9.96 2.65 9.02
C LEU A 192 -11.45 2.67 9.34
N LYS A 193 -11.91 3.69 10.07
CA LYS A 193 -13.34 3.89 10.37
C LYS A 193 -14.17 4.10 9.10
N ASP A 194 -13.66 4.88 8.14
CA ASP A 194 -14.31 5.09 6.85
C ASP A 194 -14.36 3.79 6.03
N ALA A 195 -13.25 3.06 5.96
CA ALA A 195 -13.17 1.78 5.25
C ALA A 195 -14.08 0.71 5.84
N LEU A 196 -14.17 0.60 7.20
CA LEU A 196 -15.09 -0.28 7.91
C LEU A 196 -16.55 0.04 7.58
N ARG A 197 -16.92 1.33 7.66
CA ARG A 197 -18.26 1.79 7.31
C ARG A 197 -18.61 1.37 5.89
N TRP A 198 -17.75 1.72 4.93
CA TRP A 198 -17.97 1.41 3.52
C TRP A 198 -18.10 -0.12 3.28
N TYR A 199 -17.22 -0.92 3.89
CA TYR A 199 -17.29 -2.37 3.77
C TYR A 199 -18.65 -2.91 4.27
N LYS A 200 -19.12 -2.49 5.44
CA LYS A 200 -20.40 -2.92 6.01
C LYS A 200 -21.59 -2.58 5.12
N GLU A 201 -21.58 -1.40 4.52
CA GLU A 201 -22.63 -0.94 3.60
C GLU A 201 -22.62 -1.70 2.27
N ASN A 202 -21.47 -2.23 1.86
CA ASN A 202 -21.25 -2.83 0.54
C ASN A 202 -20.91 -4.33 0.57
N LYS A 203 -20.88 -4.97 1.71
CA LYS A 203 -20.42 -6.36 1.87
C LYS A 203 -21.17 -7.38 1.00
N GLY A 204 -22.38 -7.10 0.59
CA GLY A 204 -23.16 -7.95 -0.32
C GLY A 204 -22.57 -8.11 -1.73
N GLN A 205 -21.57 -7.28 -2.09
CA GLN A 205 -20.87 -7.35 -3.37
C GLN A 205 -19.75 -8.38 -3.38
N PHE A 206 -19.33 -8.88 -2.20
CA PHE A 206 -18.18 -9.77 -2.05
C PHE A 206 -18.61 -11.22 -1.88
N ASN A 207 -17.76 -12.14 -2.33
CA ASN A 207 -18.04 -13.58 -2.21
C ASN A 207 -18.14 -13.99 -0.74
N PRO A 208 -19.34 -14.40 -0.25
CA PRO A 208 -19.52 -14.80 1.14
C PRO A 208 -18.77 -16.10 1.49
N ASN A 209 -18.41 -16.92 0.51
CA ASN A 209 -17.70 -18.20 0.69
C ASN A 209 -16.18 -18.06 0.55
N SER A 210 -15.66 -16.87 0.30
CA SER A 210 -14.22 -16.60 0.31
C SER A 210 -13.67 -16.86 1.71
N LYS A 211 -12.58 -17.64 1.81
CA LYS A 211 -11.97 -18.03 3.09
C LYS A 211 -10.76 -17.16 3.41
N PRO A 212 -10.59 -16.78 4.69
CA PRO A 212 -9.46 -15.98 5.16
C PRO A 212 -8.12 -16.69 5.11
#